data_3929273b82180b571e00c9d643d1d430
#
_entry.id   3929273b82180b571e00c9d643d1d430
#
_cell.length_a   1.000
_cell.length_b   1.000
_cell.length_c   1.000
_cell.angle_alpha   90.00
_cell.angle_beta   90.00
_cell.angle_gamma   90.00
#
_symmetry.space_group_name_H-M   'P 1'
#
loop_
_entity.id
_entity.type
_entity.pdbx_description
1 polymer ?
#
loop_
_entity_poly.entity_id
_entity_poly.type
_entity_poly.pdbx_seq_one_letter_code
_entity_poly.pdbx_strand_id
1 'polypeptide(L)'
;KRKLYEFQIKEVLNSEASPLEKVEQKIALASVYKEQKDVLAALQEKLILVGESAELFYLIAGTNGIIALQTNPLFSIPNVKAMLKNFDQSIKTDPSFVPSYEAYIEALCMVPSLLGGGIDKAKELAFKLEQLSPVQGYFAQGYIAKTLADDIKAMTYYTKGFDLLIEKNFCGIDLPEFFASKSMNFPYKIAEISAHNGIAAPIGICAIDYFIKNQTSLYNMPIEWAYFRKAQLHVLQAEDAEAQKWISKALEINPNFEQAKFFKQTHWSSL
;
A
#
# COMPACT_ATOMS: atom_id res chain seq x y z
N LYS A 1 8.94 4.28 -24.97
CA LYS A 1 7.75 4.36 -24.08
C LYS A 1 7.13 5.76 -24.10
N ARG A 2 7.88 6.85 -23.85
CA ARG A 2 7.36 8.22 -23.74
C ARG A 2 6.65 8.70 -25.01
N LYS A 3 7.20 8.50 -26.21
CA LYS A 3 6.53 8.87 -27.49
C LYS A 3 5.18 8.18 -27.69
N LEU A 4 5.06 6.91 -27.24
CA LEU A 4 3.78 6.18 -27.31
C LEU A 4 2.77 6.75 -26.32
N TYR A 5 3.22 7.07 -25.12
CA TYR A 5 2.38 7.74 -24.11
C TYR A 5 1.85 9.10 -24.63
N GLU A 6 2.74 9.95 -25.13
CA GLU A 6 2.38 11.26 -25.71
C GLU A 6 1.39 11.14 -26.89
N PHE A 7 1.54 10.11 -27.72
CA PHE A 7 0.60 9.81 -28.79
C PHE A 7 -0.77 9.41 -28.25
N GLN A 8 -0.83 8.48 -27.31
CA GLN A 8 -2.09 8.01 -26.71
C GLN A 8 -2.82 9.12 -25.96
N ILE A 9 -2.10 9.99 -25.24
CA ILE A 9 -2.70 11.16 -24.58
C ILE A 9 -3.33 12.11 -25.60
N LYS A 10 -2.69 12.34 -26.75
CA LYS A 10 -3.27 13.14 -27.83
C LYS A 10 -4.56 12.54 -28.41
N GLU A 11 -4.59 11.22 -28.57
CA GLU A 11 -5.82 10.53 -29.00
C GLU A 11 -6.96 10.72 -28.00
N VAL A 12 -6.69 10.57 -26.70
CA VAL A 12 -7.68 10.84 -25.64
C VAL A 12 -8.20 12.29 -25.70
N LEU A 13 -7.31 13.27 -25.84
CA LEU A 13 -7.70 14.69 -25.91
C LEU A 13 -8.57 15.00 -27.11
N ASN A 14 -8.30 14.36 -28.25
CA ASN A 14 -9.03 14.56 -29.51
C ASN A 14 -10.28 13.68 -29.64
N SER A 15 -10.54 12.76 -28.71
CA SER A 15 -11.73 11.91 -28.72
C SER A 15 -13.02 12.70 -28.46
N GLU A 16 -14.16 12.13 -28.85
CA GLU A 16 -15.49 12.70 -28.54
C GLU A 16 -15.99 12.38 -27.13
N ALA A 17 -15.15 11.73 -26.30
CA ALA A 17 -15.48 11.39 -24.91
C ALA A 17 -15.79 12.67 -24.08
N SER A 18 -16.62 12.51 -23.07
CA SER A 18 -16.93 13.58 -22.13
C SER A 18 -15.69 14.06 -21.36
N PRO A 19 -15.69 15.28 -20.80
CA PRO A 19 -14.54 15.77 -20.00
C PRO A 19 -14.14 14.80 -18.89
N LEU A 20 -15.07 14.19 -18.17
CA LEU A 20 -14.80 13.23 -17.11
C LEU A 20 -14.15 11.95 -17.64
N GLU A 21 -14.70 11.37 -18.71
CA GLU A 21 -14.12 10.17 -19.35
C GLU A 21 -12.69 10.44 -19.85
N LYS A 22 -12.42 11.61 -20.43
CA LYS A 22 -11.06 12.00 -20.84
C LYS A 22 -10.10 12.05 -19.65
N VAL A 23 -10.54 12.63 -18.54
CA VAL A 23 -9.72 12.69 -17.33
C VAL A 23 -9.45 11.30 -16.76
N GLU A 24 -10.44 10.43 -16.71
CA GLU A 24 -10.26 9.03 -16.26
C GLU A 24 -9.30 8.24 -17.15
N GLN A 25 -9.39 8.42 -18.47
CA GLN A 25 -8.43 7.83 -19.40
C GLN A 25 -7.00 8.38 -19.23
N LYS A 26 -6.85 9.69 -18.98
CA LYS A 26 -5.55 10.30 -18.65
C LYS A 26 -4.97 9.68 -17.38
N ILE A 27 -5.75 9.55 -16.30
CA ILE A 27 -5.30 8.91 -15.05
C ILE A 27 -4.83 7.49 -15.32
N ALA A 28 -5.61 6.69 -16.05
CA ALA A 28 -5.28 5.30 -16.35
C ALA A 28 -3.98 5.20 -17.17
N LEU A 29 -3.85 5.97 -18.26
CA LEU A 29 -2.65 5.99 -19.09
C LEU A 29 -1.42 6.44 -18.30
N ALA A 30 -1.49 7.57 -17.61
CA ALA A 30 -0.38 8.11 -16.84
C ALA A 30 0.08 7.13 -15.74
N SER A 31 -0.86 6.40 -15.11
CA SER A 31 -0.56 5.37 -14.12
C SER A 31 0.20 4.19 -14.74
N VAL A 32 -0.24 3.67 -15.88
CA VAL A 32 0.43 2.57 -16.62
C VAL A 32 1.85 2.97 -17.02
N TYR A 33 2.04 4.20 -17.46
CA TYR A 33 3.36 4.71 -17.86
C TYR A 33 4.19 5.25 -16.69
N LYS A 34 3.63 5.29 -15.47
CA LYS A 34 4.27 5.82 -14.23
C LYS A 34 4.64 7.30 -14.31
N GLU A 35 3.88 8.08 -15.07
CA GLU A 35 4.05 9.54 -15.20
C GLU A 35 3.30 10.25 -14.05
N GLN A 36 3.85 10.21 -12.83
CA GLN A 36 3.17 10.62 -11.61
C GLN A 36 2.71 12.09 -11.59
N LYS A 37 3.42 12.98 -12.26
CA LYS A 37 3.02 14.39 -12.37
C LYS A 37 1.75 14.54 -13.21
N ASP A 38 1.61 13.73 -14.26
CA ASP A 38 0.43 13.74 -15.12
C ASP A 38 -0.76 13.08 -14.43
N VAL A 39 -0.50 12.02 -13.61
CA VAL A 39 -1.52 11.45 -12.70
C VAL A 39 -2.03 12.52 -11.75
N LEU A 40 -1.14 13.27 -11.10
CA LEU A 40 -1.51 14.32 -10.15
C LEU A 40 -2.34 15.42 -10.82
N ALA A 41 -1.92 15.90 -11.99
CA ALA A 41 -2.65 16.92 -12.76
C ALA A 41 -4.05 16.43 -13.14
N ALA A 42 -4.18 15.20 -13.62
CA ALA A 42 -5.48 14.63 -14.00
C ALA A 42 -6.38 14.37 -12.78
N LEU A 43 -5.85 13.96 -11.63
CA LEU A 43 -6.63 13.85 -10.38
C LEU A 43 -7.15 15.21 -9.90
N GLN A 44 -6.34 16.27 -10.02
CA GLN A 44 -6.76 17.64 -9.69
C GLN A 44 -7.85 18.14 -10.66
N GLU A 45 -7.72 17.85 -11.95
CA GLU A 45 -8.77 18.13 -12.95
C GLU A 45 -10.06 17.37 -12.61
N LYS A 46 -9.97 16.08 -12.23
CA LYS A 46 -11.14 15.30 -11.80
C LYS A 46 -11.81 15.92 -10.59
N LEU A 47 -11.04 16.38 -9.60
CA LEU A 47 -11.57 17.02 -8.40
C LEU A 47 -12.40 18.30 -8.75
N ILE A 48 -11.96 19.06 -9.75
CA ILE A 48 -12.70 20.25 -10.23
C ILE A 48 -14.01 19.84 -10.91
N LEU A 49 -14.01 18.75 -11.67
CA LEU A 49 -15.18 18.30 -12.45
C LEU A 49 -16.26 17.64 -11.59
N VAL A 50 -15.88 16.84 -10.60
CA VAL A 50 -16.84 16.03 -9.82
C VAL A 50 -17.03 16.50 -8.39
N GLY A 51 -16.23 17.47 -7.94
CA GLY A 51 -16.26 17.96 -6.57
C GLY A 51 -15.40 17.14 -5.60
N GLU A 52 -15.46 17.54 -4.33
CA GLU A 52 -14.65 16.95 -3.26
C GLU A 52 -15.11 15.51 -2.93
N SER A 53 -14.15 14.60 -2.82
CA SER A 53 -14.37 13.26 -2.28
C SER A 53 -13.15 12.78 -1.48
N ALA A 54 -13.38 11.97 -0.47
CA ALA A 54 -12.33 11.42 0.36
C ALA A 54 -11.34 10.58 -0.46
N GLU A 55 -11.86 9.79 -1.41
CA GLU A 55 -11.05 8.98 -2.31
C GLU A 55 -10.13 9.84 -3.20
N LEU A 56 -10.63 10.93 -3.78
CA LEU A 56 -9.81 11.81 -4.62
C LEU A 56 -8.70 12.49 -3.81
N PHE A 57 -9.02 12.98 -2.61
CA PHE A 57 -7.99 13.54 -1.72
C PHE A 57 -6.96 12.47 -1.32
N TYR A 58 -7.38 11.25 -1.04
CA TYR A 58 -6.48 10.11 -0.76
C TYR A 58 -5.55 9.82 -1.94
N LEU A 59 -6.07 9.75 -3.17
CA LEU A 59 -5.28 9.50 -4.38
C LEU A 59 -4.30 10.64 -4.67
N ILE A 60 -4.74 11.89 -4.51
CA ILE A 60 -3.89 13.08 -4.63
C ILE A 60 -2.77 13.05 -3.59
N ALA A 61 -3.09 12.69 -2.34
CA ALA A 61 -2.11 12.57 -1.27
C ALA A 61 -1.06 11.49 -1.59
N GLY A 62 -1.50 10.28 -1.95
CA GLY A 62 -0.61 9.18 -2.33
C GLY A 62 0.30 9.53 -3.50
N THR A 63 -0.26 10.17 -4.54
CA THR A 63 0.53 10.60 -5.71
C THR A 63 1.57 11.65 -5.34
N ASN A 64 1.25 12.63 -4.48
CA ASN A 64 2.23 13.57 -3.95
C ASN A 64 3.33 12.85 -3.16
N GLY A 65 2.99 11.82 -2.36
CA GLY A 65 3.97 10.99 -1.64
C GLY A 65 4.94 10.29 -2.60
N ILE A 66 4.44 9.68 -3.68
CA ILE A 66 5.28 9.03 -4.70
C ILE A 66 6.21 10.05 -5.38
N ILE A 67 5.68 11.21 -5.76
CA ILE A 67 6.51 12.29 -6.35
C ILE A 67 7.59 12.74 -5.36
N ALA A 68 7.26 12.89 -4.07
CA ALA A 68 8.22 13.27 -3.05
C ALA A 68 9.37 12.26 -2.93
N LEU A 69 9.08 10.96 -2.96
CA LEU A 69 10.08 9.88 -2.92
C LEU A 69 10.99 9.86 -4.16
N GLN A 70 10.49 10.28 -5.31
CA GLN A 70 11.24 10.33 -6.58
C GLN A 70 11.99 11.64 -6.78
N THR A 71 11.80 12.63 -5.91
CA THR A 71 12.37 13.96 -6.02
C THR A 71 13.52 14.12 -5.02
N ASN A 72 14.53 14.94 -5.36
CA ASN A 72 15.58 15.29 -4.40
C ASN A 72 14.95 15.84 -3.11
N PRO A 73 15.42 15.43 -1.91
CA PRO A 73 14.85 15.80 -0.63
C PRO A 73 14.58 17.31 -0.44
N LEU A 74 15.48 18.16 -0.93
CA LEU A 74 15.32 19.63 -0.83
C LEU A 74 14.12 20.16 -1.64
N PHE A 75 13.79 19.50 -2.74
CA PHE A 75 12.68 19.88 -3.64
C PHE A 75 11.40 19.09 -3.37
N SER A 76 11.45 18.09 -2.49
CA SER A 76 10.30 17.25 -2.16
C SER A 76 9.34 17.89 -1.15
N ILE A 77 9.79 18.89 -0.40
CA ILE A 77 9.04 19.53 0.71
C ILE A 77 7.61 19.97 0.31
N PRO A 78 7.38 20.64 -0.83
CA PRO A 78 6.04 21.02 -1.24
C PRO A 78 5.11 19.79 -1.41
N ASN A 79 5.62 18.71 -1.99
CA ASN A 79 4.85 17.48 -2.18
C ASN A 79 4.58 16.77 -0.84
N VAL A 80 5.54 16.75 0.09
CA VAL A 80 5.32 16.20 1.45
C VAL A 80 4.21 16.97 2.16
N LYS A 81 4.24 18.30 2.13
CA LYS A 81 3.17 19.14 2.73
C LYS A 81 1.82 18.93 2.06
N ALA A 82 1.79 18.83 0.72
CA ALA A 82 0.59 18.55 -0.04
C ALA A 82 0.02 17.15 0.29
N MET A 83 0.87 16.15 0.42
CA MET A 83 0.50 14.79 0.86
C MET A 83 -0.22 14.81 2.21
N LEU A 84 0.42 15.38 3.24
CA LEU A 84 -0.16 15.42 4.59
C LEU A 84 -1.48 16.22 4.63
N LYS A 85 -1.55 17.36 3.91
CA LYS A 85 -2.77 18.17 3.79
C LYS A 85 -3.91 17.39 3.15
N ASN A 86 -3.65 16.68 2.07
CA ASN A 86 -4.70 15.95 1.35
C ASN A 86 -5.16 14.70 2.12
N PHE A 87 -4.31 14.00 2.86
CA PHE A 87 -4.76 12.95 3.79
C PHE A 87 -5.67 13.52 4.89
N ASP A 88 -5.30 14.64 5.47
CA ASP A 88 -6.14 15.33 6.48
C ASP A 88 -7.50 15.75 5.89
N GLN A 89 -7.51 16.30 4.67
CA GLN A 89 -8.73 16.68 3.97
C GLN A 89 -9.60 15.46 3.63
N SER A 90 -9.01 14.36 3.21
CA SER A 90 -9.73 13.11 2.96
C SER A 90 -10.51 12.63 4.19
N ILE A 91 -9.86 12.58 5.36
CA ILE A 91 -10.51 12.19 6.63
C ILE A 91 -11.59 13.20 7.05
N LYS A 92 -11.41 14.49 6.75
CA LYS A 92 -12.44 15.52 7.03
C LYS A 92 -13.65 15.38 6.14
N THR A 93 -13.43 15.02 4.87
CA THR A 93 -14.50 14.84 3.87
C THR A 93 -15.33 13.59 4.17
N ASP A 94 -14.68 12.49 4.52
CA ASP A 94 -15.35 11.26 4.99
C ASP A 94 -14.56 10.64 6.17
N PRO A 95 -15.01 10.86 7.41
CA PRO A 95 -14.39 10.27 8.59
C PRO A 95 -14.46 8.74 8.66
N SER A 96 -15.23 8.08 7.79
CA SER A 96 -15.30 6.61 7.73
C SER A 96 -14.38 6.00 6.66
N PHE A 97 -13.70 6.82 5.87
CA PHE A 97 -12.84 6.35 4.79
C PHE A 97 -11.50 5.80 5.32
N VAL A 98 -11.50 4.54 5.69
CA VAL A 98 -10.39 3.79 6.31
C VAL A 98 -9.05 3.91 5.59
N PRO A 99 -8.95 3.85 4.23
CA PRO A 99 -7.65 3.92 3.54
C PRO A 99 -6.83 5.16 3.87
N SER A 100 -7.49 6.30 4.12
CA SER A 100 -6.78 7.53 4.46
C SER A 100 -6.14 7.51 5.83
N TYR A 101 -6.76 6.84 6.80
CA TYR A 101 -6.15 6.71 8.14
C TYR A 101 -4.84 5.91 8.07
N GLU A 102 -4.83 4.77 7.41
CA GLU A 102 -3.63 3.93 7.28
C GLU A 102 -2.46 4.70 6.64
N ALA A 103 -2.71 5.30 5.47
CA ALA A 103 -1.68 6.02 4.74
C ALA A 103 -1.21 7.28 5.48
N TYR A 104 -2.12 7.98 6.15
CA TYR A 104 -1.77 9.18 6.93
C TYR A 104 -0.94 8.84 8.15
N ILE A 105 -1.28 7.78 8.90
CA ILE A 105 -0.49 7.30 10.04
C ILE A 105 0.94 6.97 9.61
N GLU A 106 1.10 6.22 8.51
CA GLU A 106 2.42 5.88 7.99
C GLU A 106 3.21 7.14 7.59
N ALA A 107 2.56 8.06 6.87
CA ALA A 107 3.17 9.33 6.46
C ALA A 107 3.62 10.17 7.67
N LEU A 108 2.78 10.27 8.72
CA LEU A 108 3.11 11.01 9.95
C LEU A 108 4.30 10.40 10.70
N CYS A 109 4.44 9.07 10.67
CA CYS A 109 5.58 8.38 11.27
C CYS A 109 6.88 8.56 10.47
N MET A 110 6.79 8.65 9.14
CA MET A 110 7.96 8.74 8.25
C MET A 110 8.47 10.18 8.09
N VAL A 111 7.56 11.16 8.12
CA VAL A 111 7.90 12.57 7.89
C VAL A 111 8.46 13.20 9.17
N PRO A 112 9.61 13.91 9.09
CA PRO A 112 10.12 14.66 10.23
C PRO A 112 9.09 15.67 10.78
N SER A 113 9.08 15.89 12.11
CA SER A 113 8.13 16.80 12.76
C SER A 113 8.20 18.23 12.23
N LEU A 114 9.41 18.70 11.86
CA LEU A 114 9.60 20.01 11.23
C LEU A 114 8.84 20.18 9.90
N LEU A 115 8.56 19.09 9.21
CA LEU A 115 7.80 19.07 7.95
C LEU A 115 6.32 18.71 8.13
N GLY A 116 5.87 18.56 9.37
CA GLY A 116 4.47 18.27 9.70
C GLY A 116 4.18 16.81 10.06
N GLY A 117 5.21 15.95 10.15
CA GLY A 117 5.09 14.62 10.75
C GLY A 117 4.82 14.69 12.25
N GLY A 118 4.38 13.58 12.86
CA GLY A 118 4.14 13.60 14.31
C GLY A 118 3.53 12.31 14.83
N ILE A 119 4.23 11.69 15.76
CA ILE A 119 3.83 10.42 16.38
C ILE A 119 2.53 10.57 17.21
N ASP A 120 2.33 11.69 17.88
CA ASP A 120 1.13 11.87 18.72
C ASP A 120 -0.14 11.95 17.88
N LYS A 121 -0.10 12.67 16.76
CA LYS A 121 -1.20 12.67 15.78
C LYS A 121 -1.40 11.28 15.15
N ALA A 122 -0.32 10.56 14.85
CA ALA A 122 -0.40 9.19 14.36
C ALA A 122 -1.12 8.27 15.36
N LYS A 123 -0.81 8.36 16.65
CA LYS A 123 -1.50 7.59 17.71
C LYS A 123 -2.99 7.94 17.81
N GLU A 124 -3.33 9.23 17.76
CA GLU A 124 -4.74 9.67 17.77
C GLU A 124 -5.52 9.06 16.59
N LEU A 125 -4.94 9.11 15.39
CA LEU A 125 -5.56 8.52 14.20
C LEU A 125 -5.65 7.00 14.28
N ALA A 126 -4.63 6.33 14.82
CA ALA A 126 -4.66 4.87 15.01
C ALA A 126 -5.76 4.44 16.00
N PHE A 127 -6.00 5.21 17.04
CA PHE A 127 -7.12 4.97 17.96
C PHE A 127 -8.48 5.13 17.26
N LYS A 128 -8.65 6.17 16.43
CA LYS A 128 -9.87 6.34 15.61
C LYS A 128 -10.03 5.20 14.61
N LEU A 129 -8.94 4.78 13.97
CA LEU A 129 -8.95 3.66 13.02
C LEU A 129 -9.34 2.34 13.71
N GLU A 130 -8.93 2.12 14.95
CA GLU A 130 -9.34 0.93 15.73
C GLU A 130 -10.86 0.87 15.93
N GLN A 131 -11.52 2.01 16.14
CA GLN A 131 -12.97 2.07 16.26
C GLN A 131 -13.69 1.79 14.92
N LEU A 132 -13.10 2.18 13.80
CA LEU A 132 -13.66 1.96 12.45
C LEU A 132 -13.34 0.56 11.91
N SER A 133 -12.14 0.10 12.13
CA SER A 133 -11.61 -1.18 11.66
C SER A 133 -10.57 -1.73 12.64
N PRO A 134 -10.99 -2.55 13.62
CA PRO A 134 -10.11 -3.00 14.71
C PRO A 134 -8.81 -3.65 14.24
N VAL A 135 -8.85 -4.51 13.22
CA VAL A 135 -7.64 -5.17 12.67
C VAL A 135 -6.64 -4.14 12.17
N GLN A 136 -7.11 -3.17 11.36
CA GLN A 136 -6.25 -2.14 10.78
C GLN A 136 -5.75 -1.17 11.87
N GLY A 137 -6.58 -0.87 12.87
CA GLY A 137 -6.18 -0.07 14.03
C GLY A 137 -5.06 -0.72 14.84
N TYR A 138 -5.15 -2.01 15.13
CA TYR A 138 -4.06 -2.74 15.80
C TYR A 138 -2.80 -2.80 14.94
N PHE A 139 -2.90 -3.03 13.64
CA PHE A 139 -1.73 -3.01 12.77
C PHE A 139 -1.08 -1.63 12.69
N ALA A 140 -1.87 -0.56 12.69
CA ALA A 140 -1.36 0.81 12.74
C ALA A 140 -0.65 1.11 14.07
N GLN A 141 -1.20 0.68 15.20
CA GLN A 141 -0.55 0.82 16.50
C GLN A 141 0.75 0.01 16.58
N GLY A 142 0.76 -1.20 16.00
CA GLY A 142 1.96 -2.01 15.87
C GLY A 142 3.03 -1.31 15.02
N TYR A 143 2.65 -0.70 13.91
CA TYR A 143 3.55 0.08 13.06
C TYR A 143 4.14 1.29 13.79
N ILE A 144 3.32 2.04 14.55
CA ILE A 144 3.79 3.16 15.38
C ILE A 144 4.79 2.66 16.43
N ALA A 145 4.47 1.57 17.14
CA ALA A 145 5.36 0.99 18.13
C ALA A 145 6.70 0.55 17.51
N LYS A 146 6.66 -0.07 16.34
CA LYS A 146 7.86 -0.45 15.56
C LYS A 146 8.70 0.75 15.17
N THR A 147 8.07 1.86 14.74
CA THR A 147 8.76 3.11 14.42
C THR A 147 9.47 3.71 15.64
N LEU A 148 8.92 3.47 16.83
CA LEU A 148 9.52 3.89 18.12
C LEU A 148 10.54 2.88 18.67
N ALA A 149 10.89 1.84 17.91
CA ALA A 149 11.76 0.73 18.33
C ALA A 149 11.26 -0.04 19.57
N ASP A 150 9.93 -0.04 19.81
CA ASP A 150 9.27 -0.83 20.87
C ASP A 150 8.73 -2.14 20.24
N ASP A 151 9.64 -3.09 20.02
CA ASP A 151 9.33 -4.37 19.37
C ASP A 151 8.33 -5.22 20.16
N ILE A 152 8.38 -5.17 21.50
CA ILE A 152 7.46 -5.91 22.37
C ILE A 152 6.03 -5.41 22.20
N LYS A 153 5.87 -4.10 22.20
CA LYS A 153 4.57 -3.47 22.01
C LYS A 153 4.06 -3.64 20.58
N ALA A 154 4.94 -3.55 19.59
CA ALA A 154 4.60 -3.82 18.19
C ALA A 154 4.06 -5.24 18.03
N MET A 155 4.76 -6.24 18.56
CA MET A 155 4.32 -7.64 18.55
C MET A 155 2.98 -7.83 19.25
N THR A 156 2.78 -7.19 20.41
CA THR A 156 1.50 -7.25 21.15
C THR A 156 0.33 -6.76 20.29
N TYR A 157 0.49 -5.66 19.56
CA TYR A 157 -0.57 -5.14 18.71
C TYR A 157 -0.78 -5.99 17.45
N TYR A 158 0.30 -6.45 16.81
CA TYR A 158 0.18 -7.33 15.65
C TYR A 158 -0.54 -8.64 16.01
N THR A 159 -0.19 -9.25 17.14
CA THR A 159 -0.88 -10.46 17.63
C THR A 159 -2.38 -10.20 17.81
N LYS A 160 -2.77 -9.11 18.48
CA LYS A 160 -4.20 -8.76 18.62
C LYS A 160 -4.93 -8.64 17.27
N GLY A 161 -4.29 -8.03 16.27
CA GLY A 161 -4.86 -7.92 14.93
C GLY A 161 -5.03 -9.28 14.25
N PHE A 162 -4.05 -10.17 14.39
CA PHE A 162 -4.14 -11.54 13.86
C PHE A 162 -5.14 -12.41 14.62
N ASP A 163 -5.24 -12.28 15.93
CA ASP A 163 -6.25 -13.00 16.73
C ASP A 163 -7.67 -12.68 16.23
N LEU A 164 -7.96 -11.41 15.92
CA LEU A 164 -9.24 -11.03 15.32
C LEU A 164 -9.48 -11.65 13.94
N LEU A 165 -8.43 -11.81 13.12
CA LEU A 165 -8.55 -12.48 11.82
C LEU A 165 -8.78 -13.98 11.99
N ILE A 166 -8.12 -14.61 12.97
CA ILE A 166 -8.30 -16.03 13.31
C ILE A 166 -9.72 -16.27 13.82
N GLU A 167 -10.21 -15.47 14.77
CA GLU A 167 -11.57 -15.55 15.30
C GLU A 167 -12.65 -15.44 14.23
N LYS A 168 -12.41 -14.60 13.21
CA LYS A 168 -13.30 -14.44 12.05
C LYS A 168 -13.17 -15.56 11.02
N ASN A 169 -12.35 -16.57 11.24
CA ASN A 169 -12.04 -17.58 10.22
C ASN A 169 -11.66 -16.98 8.87
N PHE A 170 -10.72 -16.04 8.86
CA PHE A 170 -10.38 -15.16 7.73
C PHE A 170 -10.20 -15.89 6.39
N CYS A 171 -9.59 -17.08 6.37
CA CYS A 171 -9.41 -17.85 5.13
C CYS A 171 -10.70 -18.48 4.61
N GLY A 172 -11.76 -18.52 5.42
CA GLY A 172 -13.06 -19.11 5.07
C GLY A 172 -14.18 -18.11 4.77
N ILE A 173 -13.92 -16.78 4.92
CA ILE A 173 -14.89 -15.73 4.63
C ILE A 173 -14.85 -15.28 3.17
N ASP A 174 -15.83 -14.46 2.75
CA ASP A 174 -15.80 -13.74 1.48
C ASP A 174 -14.71 -12.64 1.52
N LEU A 175 -13.52 -12.95 1.01
CA LEU A 175 -12.39 -12.01 0.97
C LEU A 175 -12.65 -10.76 0.11
N PRO A 176 -13.30 -10.84 -1.08
CA PRO A 176 -13.75 -9.66 -1.82
C PRO A 176 -14.57 -8.70 -0.98
N GLU A 177 -15.60 -9.19 -0.26
CA GLU A 177 -16.41 -8.36 0.62
C GLU A 177 -15.59 -7.80 1.79
N PHE A 178 -14.76 -8.62 2.41
CA PHE A 178 -13.88 -8.18 3.50
C PHE A 178 -12.94 -7.05 3.08
N PHE A 179 -12.39 -7.08 1.86
CA PHE A 179 -11.45 -6.07 1.37
C PHE A 179 -12.11 -4.88 0.67
N ALA A 180 -13.41 -4.90 0.38
CA ALA A 180 -14.11 -3.86 -0.40
C ALA A 180 -13.95 -2.43 0.17
N SER A 181 -13.90 -2.29 1.50
CA SER A 181 -13.76 -0.98 2.19
C SER A 181 -12.34 -0.67 2.64
N LYS A 182 -11.34 -1.46 2.22
CA LYS A 182 -9.96 -1.36 2.70
C LYS A 182 -9.03 -0.87 1.60
N SER A 183 -7.81 -0.46 1.97
CA SER A 183 -6.80 -0.12 0.97
C SER A 183 -6.48 -1.32 0.08
N MET A 184 -6.22 -1.06 -1.21
CA MET A 184 -5.90 -2.11 -2.18
C MET A 184 -4.66 -2.93 -1.80
N ASN A 185 -3.75 -2.35 -1.00
CA ASN A 185 -2.54 -3.00 -0.52
C ASN A 185 -2.73 -3.70 0.84
N PHE A 186 -3.90 -3.64 1.45
CA PHE A 186 -4.11 -4.22 2.78
C PHE A 186 -3.88 -5.75 2.82
N PRO A 187 -4.28 -6.55 1.80
CA PRO A 187 -3.93 -7.97 1.75
C PRO A 187 -2.41 -8.21 1.76
N TYR A 188 -1.65 -7.41 1.00
CA TYR A 188 -0.19 -7.47 1.02
C TYR A 188 0.36 -7.11 2.41
N LYS A 189 -0.18 -6.09 3.07
CA LYS A 189 0.23 -5.65 4.40
C LYS A 189 0.03 -6.72 5.47
N ILE A 190 -1.09 -7.46 5.43
CA ILE A 190 -1.32 -8.62 6.30
C ILE A 190 -0.19 -9.64 6.14
N ALA A 191 0.13 -10.01 4.90
CA ALA A 191 1.18 -10.97 4.59
C ALA A 191 2.57 -10.48 5.00
N GLU A 192 2.85 -9.19 4.79
CA GLU A 192 4.12 -8.56 5.16
C GLU A 192 4.34 -8.56 6.67
N ILE A 193 3.32 -8.16 7.45
CA ILE A 193 3.39 -8.18 8.92
C ILE A 193 3.58 -9.61 9.42
N SER A 194 2.83 -10.56 8.86
CA SER A 194 2.95 -11.98 9.18
C SER A 194 4.37 -12.51 8.92
N ALA A 195 4.90 -12.26 7.73
CA ALA A 195 6.23 -12.73 7.31
C ALA A 195 7.37 -12.12 8.15
N HIS A 196 7.30 -10.81 8.41
CA HIS A 196 8.35 -10.10 9.15
C HIS A 196 8.39 -10.46 10.64
N ASN A 197 7.25 -10.80 11.23
CA ASN A 197 7.15 -11.06 12.65
C ASN A 197 7.02 -12.56 12.98
N GLY A 198 6.96 -13.42 11.97
CA GLY A 198 6.88 -14.88 12.17
C GLY A 198 5.56 -15.34 12.80
N ILE A 199 4.47 -14.63 12.59
CA ILE A 199 3.17 -14.91 13.23
C ILE A 199 2.08 -15.17 12.18
N ALA A 200 1.14 -16.08 12.53
CA ALA A 200 -0.07 -16.36 11.76
C ALA A 200 0.18 -16.60 10.25
N ALA A 201 1.23 -17.36 9.89
CA ALA A 201 1.62 -17.59 8.50
C ALA A 201 0.48 -18.09 7.60
N PRO A 202 -0.45 -18.98 8.04
CA PRO A 202 -1.61 -19.36 7.23
C PRO A 202 -2.48 -18.17 6.83
N ILE A 203 -2.72 -17.21 7.72
CA ILE A 203 -3.47 -15.98 7.44
C ILE A 203 -2.71 -15.11 6.42
N GLY A 204 -1.38 -14.99 6.60
CA GLY A 204 -0.51 -14.30 5.65
C GLY A 204 -0.57 -14.91 4.25
N ILE A 205 -0.57 -16.25 4.15
CA ILE A 205 -0.68 -16.98 2.87
C ILE A 205 -2.04 -16.71 2.21
N CYS A 206 -3.16 -16.81 2.95
CA CYS A 206 -4.48 -16.48 2.42
C CYS A 206 -4.54 -15.04 1.88
N ALA A 207 -3.99 -14.10 2.61
CA ALA A 207 -4.00 -12.69 2.23
C ALA A 207 -3.15 -12.43 0.97
N ILE A 208 -1.94 -13.00 0.90
CA ILE A 208 -1.06 -12.81 -0.26
C ILE A 208 -1.59 -13.51 -1.51
N ASP A 209 -2.27 -14.65 -1.36
CA ASP A 209 -2.92 -15.33 -2.47
C ASP A 209 -4.07 -14.51 -3.05
N TYR A 210 -4.87 -13.89 -2.18
CA TYR A 210 -5.88 -12.94 -2.62
C TYR A 210 -5.25 -11.76 -3.37
N PHE A 211 -4.18 -11.17 -2.84
CA PHE A 211 -3.45 -10.07 -3.48
C PHE A 211 -2.94 -10.46 -4.87
N ILE A 212 -2.23 -11.60 -4.99
CA ILE A 212 -1.67 -12.09 -6.26
C ILE A 212 -2.76 -12.34 -7.29
N LYS A 213 -3.89 -12.95 -6.88
CA LYS A 213 -5.03 -13.26 -7.77
C LYS A 213 -5.72 -12.01 -8.30
N ASN A 214 -5.79 -10.95 -7.50
CA ASN A 214 -6.57 -9.73 -7.80
C ASN A 214 -5.68 -8.55 -8.19
N GLN A 215 -4.38 -8.78 -8.43
CA GLN A 215 -3.45 -7.71 -8.78
C GLN A 215 -3.86 -7.04 -10.09
N THR A 216 -3.87 -5.71 -10.06
CA THR A 216 -4.11 -4.85 -11.23
C THR A 216 -2.94 -3.88 -11.41
N SER A 217 -2.89 -3.18 -12.55
CA SER A 217 -1.89 -2.13 -12.81
C SER A 217 -1.97 -0.94 -11.84
N LEU A 218 -3.05 -0.85 -11.06
CA LEU A 218 -3.26 0.21 -10.05
C LEU A 218 -2.54 -0.08 -8.73
N TYR A 219 -2.08 -1.33 -8.48
CA TYR A 219 -1.30 -1.64 -7.30
C TYR A 219 0.11 -1.04 -7.41
N ASN A 220 0.52 -0.32 -6.38
CA ASN A 220 1.87 0.25 -6.30
C ASN A 220 2.94 -0.79 -5.92
N MET A 221 2.52 -1.93 -5.36
CA MET A 221 3.43 -2.99 -4.94
C MET A 221 3.77 -3.90 -6.12
N PRO A 222 5.04 -4.00 -6.53
CA PRO A 222 5.48 -4.91 -7.59
C PRO A 222 5.21 -6.39 -7.22
N ILE A 223 4.80 -7.20 -8.21
CA ILE A 223 4.39 -8.60 -7.99
C ILE A 223 5.50 -9.47 -7.42
N GLU A 224 6.76 -9.20 -7.77
CA GLU A 224 7.92 -9.92 -7.25
C GLU A 224 8.03 -9.81 -5.72
N TRP A 225 7.61 -8.70 -5.12
CA TRP A 225 7.53 -8.56 -3.66
C TRP A 225 6.46 -9.46 -3.05
N ALA A 226 5.32 -9.62 -3.72
CA ALA A 226 4.27 -10.54 -3.27
C ALA A 226 4.75 -12.00 -3.30
N TYR A 227 5.44 -12.40 -4.36
CA TYR A 227 6.06 -13.74 -4.44
C TYR A 227 7.12 -13.94 -3.37
N PHE A 228 7.93 -12.93 -3.11
CA PHE A 228 8.93 -12.96 -2.04
C PHE A 228 8.28 -13.13 -0.66
N ARG A 229 7.24 -12.34 -0.33
CA ARG A 229 6.49 -12.51 0.93
C ARG A 229 5.90 -13.90 1.06
N LYS A 230 5.32 -14.42 -0.02
CA LYS A 230 4.76 -15.77 -0.02
C LYS A 230 5.83 -16.83 0.24
N ALA A 231 7.02 -16.71 -0.35
CA ALA A 231 8.15 -17.59 -0.06
C ALA A 231 8.54 -17.55 1.43
N GLN A 232 8.64 -16.37 2.03
CA GLN A 232 8.94 -16.22 3.45
C GLN A 232 7.89 -16.89 4.34
N LEU A 233 6.61 -16.77 4.00
CA LEU A 233 5.52 -17.40 4.74
C LEU A 233 5.56 -18.94 4.67
N HIS A 234 5.90 -19.51 3.50
CA HIS A 234 6.07 -20.97 3.36
C HIS A 234 7.27 -21.50 4.16
N VAL A 235 8.37 -20.73 4.28
CA VAL A 235 9.48 -21.09 5.18
C VAL A 235 9.01 -21.18 6.63
N LEU A 236 8.16 -20.25 7.08
CA LEU A 236 7.58 -20.29 8.43
C LEU A 236 6.70 -21.52 8.69
N GLN A 237 6.20 -22.17 7.63
CA GLN A 237 5.42 -23.40 7.67
C GLN A 237 6.28 -24.66 7.45
N ALA A 238 7.61 -24.53 7.31
CA ALA A 238 8.54 -25.60 6.94
C ALA A 238 8.19 -26.25 5.57
N GLU A 239 7.62 -25.49 4.64
CA GLU A 239 7.21 -25.90 3.29
C GLU A 239 8.26 -25.46 2.26
N ASP A 240 9.49 -25.99 2.38
CA ASP A 240 10.65 -25.57 1.59
C ASP A 240 10.45 -25.65 0.07
N ALA A 241 9.77 -26.67 -0.43
CA ALA A 241 9.51 -26.83 -1.85
C ALA A 241 8.64 -25.69 -2.42
N GLU A 242 7.57 -25.31 -1.71
CA GLU A 242 6.73 -24.17 -2.10
C GLU A 242 7.50 -22.86 -1.94
N ALA A 243 8.27 -22.69 -0.88
CA ALA A 243 9.10 -21.50 -0.68
C ALA A 243 10.11 -21.31 -1.84
N GLN A 244 10.81 -22.36 -2.26
CA GLN A 244 11.74 -22.34 -3.39
C GLN A 244 11.04 -22.00 -4.72
N LYS A 245 9.85 -22.50 -4.94
CA LYS A 245 9.02 -22.19 -6.12
C LYS A 245 8.68 -20.70 -6.17
N TRP A 246 8.23 -20.11 -5.05
CA TRP A 246 7.83 -18.71 -5.02
C TRP A 246 9.02 -17.75 -5.09
N ILE A 247 10.15 -18.08 -4.46
CA ILE A 247 11.37 -17.26 -4.60
C ILE A 247 11.91 -17.29 -6.04
N SER A 248 11.80 -18.43 -6.73
CA SER A 248 12.19 -18.54 -8.13
C SER A 248 11.32 -17.66 -9.02
N LYS A 249 10.00 -17.65 -8.82
CA LYS A 249 9.09 -16.73 -9.53
C LYS A 249 9.41 -15.25 -9.29
N ALA A 250 9.77 -14.87 -8.06
CA ALA A 250 10.19 -13.50 -7.77
C ALA A 250 11.44 -13.11 -8.57
N LEU A 251 12.42 -14.02 -8.67
CA LEU A 251 13.67 -13.80 -9.40
C LEU A 251 13.51 -13.89 -10.92
N GLU A 252 12.51 -14.64 -11.44
CA GLU A 252 12.16 -14.65 -12.86
C GLU A 252 11.62 -13.28 -13.31
N ILE A 253 10.78 -12.63 -12.47
CA ILE A 253 10.26 -11.29 -12.75
C ILE A 253 11.34 -10.24 -12.61
N ASN A 254 12.13 -10.32 -11.52
CA ASN A 254 13.19 -9.36 -11.23
C ASN A 254 14.49 -10.10 -10.87
N PRO A 255 15.34 -10.40 -11.88
CA PRO A 255 16.63 -11.08 -11.66
C PRO A 255 17.60 -10.28 -10.76
N ASN A 256 17.37 -8.99 -10.55
CA ASN A 256 18.19 -8.12 -9.71
C ASN A 256 17.57 -7.86 -8.32
N PHE A 257 16.60 -8.68 -7.89
CA PHE A 257 15.97 -8.55 -6.58
C PHE A 257 16.91 -9.06 -5.47
N GLU A 258 17.74 -8.18 -4.94
CA GLU A 258 18.81 -8.52 -3.99
C GLU A 258 18.29 -9.20 -2.72
N GLN A 259 17.14 -8.75 -2.17
CA GLN A 259 16.54 -9.36 -0.98
C GLN A 259 16.13 -10.83 -1.24
N ALA A 260 15.58 -11.12 -2.41
CA ALA A 260 15.21 -12.47 -2.80
C ALA A 260 16.42 -13.38 -3.04
N LYS A 261 17.51 -12.85 -3.63
CA LYS A 261 18.78 -13.57 -3.80
C LYS A 261 19.39 -13.92 -2.44
N PHE A 262 19.49 -12.91 -1.57
CA PHE A 262 20.04 -13.11 -0.22
C PHE A 262 19.22 -14.13 0.56
N PHE A 263 17.89 -14.02 0.54
CA PHE A 263 17.00 -14.99 1.19
C PHE A 263 17.19 -16.40 0.66
N LYS A 264 17.26 -16.58 -0.66
CA LYS A 264 17.53 -17.88 -1.29
C LYS A 264 18.87 -18.45 -0.85
N GLN A 265 19.89 -17.62 -0.82
CA GLN A 265 21.23 -18.02 -0.42
C GLN A 265 21.30 -18.44 1.05
N THR A 266 20.67 -17.70 1.96
CA THR A 266 20.71 -17.99 3.39
C THR A 266 19.92 -19.23 3.79
N HIS A 267 18.89 -19.61 3.06
CA HIS A 267 18.05 -20.76 3.40
C HIS A 267 18.46 -22.05 2.67
N TRP A 268 19.03 -21.95 1.45
CA TRP A 268 19.27 -23.15 0.62
C TRP A 268 20.65 -23.22 -0.05
N SER A 269 21.65 -22.39 0.33
CA SER A 269 23.02 -22.53 -0.22
C SER A 269 23.86 -23.61 0.44
N SER A 270 23.29 -24.43 1.29
CA SER A 270 23.99 -25.53 1.98
C SER A 270 23.55 -26.93 1.50
N LEU A 271 22.87 -27.01 0.36
CA LEU A 271 22.43 -28.28 -0.25
C LEU A 271 23.20 -28.55 -1.53
#